data_b913b36b6e9c04dccc48f0979d879670
#
_entry.id   b913b36b6e9c04dccc48f0979d879670
#
_cell.length_a   1.000
_cell.length_b   1.000
_cell.length_c   1.000
_cell.angle_alpha   90.00
_cell.angle_beta   90.00
_cell.angle_gamma   90.00
#
_symmetry.space_group_name_H-M   'P 1'
#
loop_
_entity.id
_entity.type
_entity.pdbx_description
1 polymer ?
#
loop_
_entity_poly.entity_id
_entity_poly.type
_entity_poly.pdbx_seq_one_letter_code
_entity_poly.pdbx_strand_id
1 'polypeptide(L)'
;MKQIIFFIISIFSFLIPCGIAYLSGNEVVLNAVLLAFFIHWIAFIPAYIFQTEKFYDLTGSITYLTVVWFAFVSSYQSIFNNIGNLILALLISFWTIRLGSFLFMRIQKDGEDKRFRTIKPSASQFFMTWTISGTWVTLLSLIHISEPTRRY
;
A
#
# COMPACT_ATOMS: atom_id res chain seq x y z
N MET A 1 -17.73 -22.37 -1.13
CA MET A 1 -17.38 -21.78 -2.43
C MET A 1 -16.90 -20.31 -2.31
N LYS A 2 -17.66 -19.39 -1.73
CA LYS A 2 -17.26 -17.95 -1.66
C LYS A 2 -15.91 -17.69 -0.99
N GLN A 3 -15.60 -18.39 0.11
CA GLN A 3 -14.33 -18.20 0.84
C GLN A 3 -13.10 -18.59 0.01
N ILE A 4 -13.22 -19.64 -0.81
CA ILE A 4 -12.15 -20.09 -1.71
C ILE A 4 -11.89 -19.02 -2.79
N ILE A 5 -12.94 -18.40 -3.32
CA ILE A 5 -12.83 -17.33 -4.30
C ILE A 5 -12.09 -16.11 -3.69
N PHE A 6 -12.43 -15.71 -2.47
CA PHE A 6 -11.74 -14.61 -1.80
C PHE A 6 -10.24 -14.90 -1.57
N PHE A 7 -9.92 -16.14 -1.23
CA PHE A 7 -8.53 -16.56 -1.06
C PHE A 7 -7.76 -16.56 -2.38
N ILE A 8 -8.36 -17.05 -3.46
CA ILE A 8 -7.78 -17.01 -4.81
C ILE A 8 -7.52 -15.55 -5.24
N ILE A 9 -8.49 -14.65 -5.04
CA ILE A 9 -8.33 -13.24 -5.36
C ILE A 9 -7.17 -12.63 -4.55
N SER A 10 -7.03 -12.96 -3.26
CA SER A 10 -5.91 -12.50 -2.43
C SER A 10 -4.56 -12.95 -2.98
N ILE A 11 -4.44 -14.22 -3.41
CA ILE A 11 -3.23 -14.75 -4.01
C ILE A 11 -2.88 -13.99 -5.30
N PHE A 12 -3.82 -13.82 -6.20
CA PHE A 12 -3.57 -13.07 -7.45
C PHE A 12 -3.23 -11.61 -7.18
N SER A 13 -3.91 -10.97 -6.24
CA SER A 13 -3.63 -9.58 -5.84
C SER A 13 -2.21 -9.41 -5.29
N PHE A 14 -1.66 -10.42 -4.64
CA PHE A 14 -0.27 -10.44 -4.17
C PHE A 14 0.71 -10.77 -5.31
N LEU A 15 0.41 -11.79 -6.11
CA LEU A 15 1.35 -12.28 -7.13
C LEU A 15 1.56 -11.29 -8.27
N ILE A 16 0.54 -10.52 -8.67
CA ILE A 16 0.66 -9.58 -9.78
C ILE A 16 1.70 -8.49 -9.49
N PRO A 17 1.64 -7.72 -8.38
CA PRO A 17 2.68 -6.73 -8.09
C PRO A 17 4.06 -7.35 -7.86
N CYS A 18 4.13 -8.52 -7.21
CA CYS A 18 5.40 -9.23 -7.02
C CYS A 18 5.99 -9.68 -8.36
N GLY A 19 5.18 -10.17 -9.29
CA GLY A 19 5.62 -10.55 -10.63
C GLY A 19 6.14 -9.36 -11.43
N ILE A 20 5.45 -8.22 -11.40
CA ILE A 20 5.88 -6.97 -12.06
C ILE A 20 7.21 -6.50 -11.43
N ALA A 21 7.32 -6.51 -10.11
CA ALA A 21 8.51 -6.11 -9.39
C ALA A 21 9.71 -7.03 -9.71
N TYR A 22 9.49 -8.33 -9.76
CA TYR A 22 10.50 -9.30 -10.13
C TYR A 22 10.99 -9.11 -11.57
N LEU A 23 10.07 -8.92 -12.51
CA LEU A 23 10.38 -8.69 -13.93
C LEU A 23 11.12 -7.36 -14.16
N SER A 24 10.97 -6.38 -13.27
CA SER A 24 11.74 -5.12 -13.34
C SER A 24 13.25 -5.31 -13.12
N GLY A 25 13.65 -6.45 -12.53
CA GLY A 25 15.05 -6.73 -12.19
C GLY A 25 15.65 -5.83 -11.10
N ASN A 26 14.81 -5.04 -10.42
CA ASN A 26 15.25 -4.09 -9.39
C ASN A 26 14.87 -4.60 -8.00
N GLU A 27 15.87 -4.98 -7.20
CA GLU A 27 15.68 -5.49 -5.85
C GLU A 27 14.99 -4.48 -4.92
N VAL A 28 15.24 -3.19 -5.10
CA VAL A 28 14.59 -2.14 -4.30
C VAL A 28 13.08 -2.15 -4.52
N VAL A 29 12.67 -2.32 -5.78
CA VAL A 29 11.25 -2.40 -6.16
C VAL A 29 10.60 -3.63 -5.53
N LEU A 30 11.24 -4.79 -5.62
CA LEU A 30 10.72 -6.02 -5.03
C LEU A 30 10.58 -5.91 -3.51
N ASN A 31 11.61 -5.40 -2.84
CA ASN A 31 11.60 -5.20 -1.38
C ASN A 31 10.53 -4.18 -0.96
N ALA A 32 10.31 -3.12 -1.74
CA ALA A 32 9.25 -2.14 -1.50
C ALA A 32 7.85 -2.76 -1.57
N VAL A 33 7.62 -3.64 -2.57
CA VAL A 33 6.36 -4.37 -2.72
C VAL A 33 6.13 -5.31 -1.54
N LEU A 34 7.13 -6.11 -1.16
CA LEU A 34 7.05 -7.02 -0.02
C LEU A 34 6.79 -6.26 1.30
N LEU A 35 7.46 -5.12 1.50
CA LEU A 35 7.26 -4.25 2.66
C LEU A 35 5.82 -3.73 2.74
N ALA A 36 5.24 -3.32 1.61
CA ALA A 36 3.87 -2.85 1.56
C ALA A 36 2.86 -3.92 2.00
N PHE A 37 2.99 -5.15 1.49
CA PHE A 37 2.11 -6.25 1.89
C PHE A 37 2.32 -6.64 3.36
N PHE A 38 3.57 -6.66 3.82
CA PHE A 38 3.90 -6.95 5.21
C PHE A 38 3.19 -5.98 6.18
N ILE A 39 3.24 -4.69 5.91
CA ILE A 39 2.54 -3.68 6.72
C ILE A 39 1.03 -3.92 6.72
N HIS A 40 0.43 -4.18 5.55
CA HIS A 40 -1.01 -4.43 5.44
C HIS A 40 -1.44 -5.70 6.18
N TRP A 41 -0.66 -6.77 6.11
CA TRP A 41 -0.99 -8.03 6.78
C TRP A 41 -0.81 -7.94 8.30
N ILE A 42 0.20 -7.21 8.79
CA ILE A 42 0.34 -6.93 10.22
C ILE A 42 -0.85 -6.10 10.71
N ALA A 43 -1.23 -5.05 9.98
CA ALA A 43 -2.35 -4.20 10.35
C ALA A 43 -3.71 -4.92 10.25
N PHE A 44 -3.85 -5.92 9.38
CA PHE A 44 -5.03 -6.79 9.33
C PHE A 44 -5.28 -7.52 10.64
N ILE A 45 -4.24 -7.98 11.35
CA ILE A 45 -4.39 -8.77 12.58
C ILE A 45 -5.21 -8.02 13.64
N PRO A 46 -4.81 -6.83 14.12
CA PRO A 46 -5.62 -6.09 15.07
C PRO A 46 -6.97 -5.64 14.48
N ALA A 47 -7.02 -5.31 13.17
CA ALA A 47 -8.28 -4.95 12.52
C ALA A 47 -9.31 -6.08 12.61
N TYR A 48 -8.87 -7.32 12.39
CA TYR A 48 -9.74 -8.48 12.47
C TYR A 48 -10.12 -8.83 13.91
N ILE A 49 -9.19 -8.75 14.87
CA ILE A 49 -9.45 -9.03 16.29
C ILE A 49 -10.47 -8.03 16.85
N PHE A 50 -10.29 -6.75 16.59
CA PHE A 50 -11.17 -5.68 17.09
C PHE A 50 -12.36 -5.39 16.17
N GLN A 51 -12.51 -6.12 15.05
CA GLN A 51 -13.58 -5.95 14.06
C GLN A 51 -13.76 -4.49 13.62
N THR A 52 -12.61 -3.81 13.36
CA THR A 52 -12.59 -2.39 13.04
C THR A 52 -11.90 -2.13 11.68
N GLU A 53 -12.43 -1.15 10.96
CA GLU A 53 -11.88 -0.63 9.70
C GLU A 53 -11.33 0.79 9.86
N LYS A 54 -11.40 1.39 11.06
CA LYS A 54 -11.14 2.82 11.26
C LYS A 54 -9.74 3.27 10.83
N PHE A 55 -8.77 2.37 10.86
CA PHE A 55 -7.40 2.68 10.44
C PHE A 55 -7.01 2.07 9.07
N TYR A 56 -7.98 1.56 8.31
CA TYR A 56 -7.75 0.96 7.00
C TYR A 56 -7.10 1.96 6.03
N ASP A 57 -7.74 3.11 5.83
CA ASP A 57 -7.24 4.16 4.94
C ASP A 57 -5.95 4.81 5.48
N LEU A 58 -5.83 4.94 6.81
CA LEU A 58 -4.62 5.44 7.46
C LEU A 58 -3.43 4.50 7.22
N THR A 59 -3.64 3.18 7.33
CA THR A 59 -2.61 2.18 7.03
C THR A 59 -2.15 2.28 5.58
N GLY A 60 -3.08 2.43 4.64
CA GLY A 60 -2.73 2.66 3.23
C GLY A 60 -1.83 3.88 3.03
N SER A 61 -2.15 4.98 3.70
CA SER A 61 -1.36 6.22 3.63
C SER A 61 0.03 6.06 4.26
N ILE A 62 0.11 5.43 5.44
CA ILE A 62 1.39 5.16 6.11
C ILE A 62 2.25 4.24 5.25
N THR A 63 1.67 3.19 4.68
CA THR A 63 2.39 2.25 3.81
C THR A 63 2.93 2.98 2.58
N TYR A 64 2.12 3.83 1.96
CA TYR A 64 2.54 4.59 0.79
C TYR A 64 3.73 5.49 1.09
N LEU A 65 3.69 6.24 2.21
CA LEU A 65 4.81 7.03 2.68
C LEU A 65 6.06 6.17 2.92
N THR A 66 5.88 5.04 3.62
CA THR A 66 7.00 4.14 3.94
C THR A 66 7.66 3.61 2.67
N VAL A 67 6.89 3.19 1.68
CA VAL A 67 7.40 2.68 0.40
C VAL A 67 8.13 3.76 -0.40
N VAL A 68 7.57 4.97 -0.48
CA VAL A 68 8.20 6.10 -1.18
C VAL A 68 9.53 6.47 -0.54
N TRP A 69 9.58 6.60 0.79
CA TRP A 69 10.81 6.93 1.49
C TRP A 69 11.82 5.77 1.50
N PHE A 70 11.37 4.53 1.57
CA PHE A 70 12.21 3.35 1.42
C PHE A 70 12.91 3.35 0.06
N ALA A 71 12.16 3.55 -1.03
CA ALA A 71 12.71 3.61 -2.36
C ALA A 71 13.68 4.80 -2.51
N PHE A 72 13.31 5.96 -1.94
CA PHE A 72 14.15 7.15 -1.92
C PHE A 72 15.49 6.87 -1.25
N VAL A 73 15.51 6.34 -0.03
CA VAL A 73 16.74 6.08 0.75
C VAL A 73 17.57 4.96 0.11
N SER A 74 16.94 3.91 -0.42
CA SER A 74 17.64 2.79 -1.07
C SER A 74 18.32 3.20 -2.38
N SER A 75 17.84 4.27 -3.02
CA SER A 75 18.43 4.84 -4.24
C SER A 75 19.45 5.96 -3.93
N TYR A 76 20.01 6.00 -2.72
CA TYR A 76 20.80 7.09 -2.15
C TYR A 76 21.97 7.60 -3.03
N GLN A 77 22.64 6.72 -3.78
CA GLN A 77 23.73 7.16 -4.69
C GLN A 77 23.26 8.04 -5.85
N SER A 78 21.99 7.96 -6.22
CA SER A 78 21.36 8.76 -7.30
C SER A 78 20.69 10.05 -6.79
N ILE A 79 20.42 10.16 -5.51
CA ILE A 79 19.51 11.14 -4.91
C ILE A 79 20.12 12.51 -4.73
N PHE A 80 21.36 12.59 -4.25
CA PHE A 80 22.03 13.88 -4.04
C PHE A 80 22.35 14.59 -5.37
N ASN A 81 22.34 13.85 -6.48
CA ASN A 81 22.54 14.43 -7.82
C ASN A 81 21.23 14.78 -8.53
N ASN A 82 20.05 14.47 -7.95
CA ASN A 82 18.76 14.70 -8.60
C ASN A 82 17.72 15.32 -7.64
N ILE A 83 17.77 16.66 -7.54
CA ILE A 83 16.80 17.46 -6.77
C ILE A 83 15.35 17.14 -7.18
N GLY A 84 15.11 16.74 -8.43
CA GLY A 84 13.79 16.36 -8.92
C GLY A 84 13.18 15.19 -8.14
N ASN A 85 13.98 14.17 -7.79
CA ASN A 85 13.48 13.02 -7.02
C ASN A 85 13.10 13.41 -5.59
N LEU A 86 13.85 14.32 -4.97
CA LEU A 86 13.50 14.85 -3.65
C LEU A 86 12.20 15.65 -3.70
N ILE A 87 12.06 16.54 -4.68
CA ILE A 87 10.84 17.33 -4.87
C ILE A 87 9.64 16.40 -5.07
N LEU A 88 9.78 15.37 -5.91
CA LEU A 88 8.72 14.39 -6.15
C LEU A 88 8.33 13.66 -4.87
N ALA A 89 9.29 13.16 -4.09
CA ALA A 89 9.03 12.48 -2.81
C ALA A 89 8.32 13.40 -1.82
N LEU A 90 8.70 14.67 -1.74
CA LEU A 90 8.05 15.66 -0.88
C LEU A 90 6.61 15.97 -1.34
N LEU A 91 6.37 16.14 -2.63
CA LEU A 91 5.03 16.39 -3.17
C LEU A 91 4.10 15.19 -2.93
N ILE A 92 4.58 13.97 -3.16
CA ILE A 92 3.85 12.74 -2.87
C ILE A 92 3.55 12.65 -1.37
N SER A 93 4.52 12.94 -0.52
CA SER A 93 4.34 12.92 0.94
C SER A 93 3.28 13.93 1.38
N PHE A 94 3.33 15.15 0.88
CA PHE A 94 2.33 16.18 1.19
C PHE A 94 0.92 15.75 0.77
N TRP A 95 0.79 15.23 -0.46
CA TRP A 95 -0.49 14.72 -0.96
C TRP A 95 -1.02 13.56 -0.10
N THR A 96 -0.16 12.59 0.22
CA THR A 96 -0.52 11.40 1.00
C THR A 96 -0.93 11.77 2.43
N ILE A 97 -0.20 12.68 3.10
CA ILE A 97 -0.54 13.14 4.45
C ILE A 97 -1.88 13.87 4.43
N ARG A 98 -2.10 14.75 3.45
CA ARG A 98 -3.38 15.46 3.31
C ARG A 98 -4.55 14.50 3.10
N LEU A 99 -4.40 13.54 2.18
CA LEU A 99 -5.45 12.55 1.88
C LEU A 99 -5.71 11.63 3.07
N GLY A 100 -4.66 11.06 3.67
CA GLY A 100 -4.77 10.17 4.82
C GLY A 100 -5.40 10.85 6.04
N SER A 101 -5.00 12.08 6.33
CA SER A 101 -5.60 12.87 7.42
C SER A 101 -7.08 13.15 7.16
N PHE A 102 -7.44 13.52 5.94
CA PHE A 102 -8.83 13.74 5.56
C PHE A 102 -9.68 12.48 5.72
N LEU A 103 -9.22 11.34 5.20
CA LEU A 103 -9.94 10.08 5.28
C LEU A 103 -10.07 9.59 6.73
N PHE A 104 -9.00 9.73 7.53
CA PHE A 104 -9.02 9.38 8.94
C PHE A 104 -9.99 10.25 9.75
N MET A 105 -9.99 11.57 9.54
CA MET A 105 -10.96 12.46 10.19
C MET A 105 -12.39 12.14 9.77
N ARG A 106 -12.62 11.82 8.49
CA ARG A 106 -13.93 11.40 7.99
C ARG A 106 -14.44 10.17 8.71
N ILE A 107 -13.63 9.09 8.80
CA ILE A 107 -14.08 7.85 9.46
C ILE A 107 -14.29 8.05 10.97
N GLN A 108 -13.54 8.93 11.62
CA GLN A 108 -13.77 9.28 13.02
C GLN A 108 -15.11 10.00 13.21
N LYS A 109 -15.49 10.87 12.27
CA LYS A 109 -16.79 11.59 12.31
C LYS A 109 -17.97 10.67 11.98
N ASP A 110 -17.82 9.83 10.94
CA ASP A 110 -18.90 8.94 10.47
C ASP A 110 -19.07 7.70 11.36
N GLY A 111 -18.06 7.39 12.17
CA GLY A 111 -18.03 6.27 13.12
C GLY A 111 -17.72 4.91 12.51
N GLU A 112 -18.19 4.63 11.31
CA GLU A 112 -17.96 3.38 10.58
C GLU A 112 -18.04 3.59 9.05
N ASP A 113 -17.41 2.71 8.30
CA ASP A 113 -17.62 2.58 6.85
C ASP A 113 -18.65 1.46 6.59
N LYS A 114 -19.82 1.85 6.08
CA LYS A 114 -20.94 0.93 5.82
C LYS A 114 -20.57 -0.25 4.93
N ARG A 115 -19.58 -0.09 4.05
CA ARG A 115 -19.08 -1.16 3.16
C ARG A 115 -18.48 -2.31 3.95
N PHE A 116 -17.87 -2.03 5.10
CA PHE A 116 -17.21 -3.03 5.93
C PHE A 116 -18.17 -3.83 6.83
N ARG A 117 -19.42 -3.46 6.96
CA ARG A 117 -20.41 -4.20 7.78
C ARG A 117 -20.53 -5.67 7.35
N THR A 118 -20.53 -5.92 6.05
CA THR A 118 -20.67 -7.28 5.49
C THR A 118 -19.32 -7.97 5.27
N ILE A 119 -18.23 -7.21 5.27
CA ILE A 119 -16.86 -7.70 5.00
C ILE A 119 -16.21 -8.22 6.29
N LYS A 120 -16.27 -7.47 7.38
CA LYS A 120 -15.61 -7.78 8.67
C LYS A 120 -15.92 -9.16 9.24
N PRO A 121 -17.18 -9.67 9.21
CA PRO A 121 -17.49 -10.98 9.77
C PRO A 121 -16.82 -12.15 9.07
N SER A 122 -16.42 -11.99 7.82
CA SER A 122 -15.74 -13.01 7.03
C SER A 122 -14.23 -12.76 7.01
N ALA A 123 -13.46 -13.57 7.73
CA ALA A 123 -12.00 -13.44 7.78
C ALA A 123 -11.36 -13.43 6.38
N SER A 124 -11.80 -14.32 5.49
CA SER A 124 -11.25 -14.43 4.12
C SER A 124 -11.58 -13.20 3.26
N GLN A 125 -12.80 -12.66 3.38
CA GLN A 125 -13.20 -11.47 2.65
C GLN A 125 -12.49 -10.23 3.19
N PHE A 126 -12.34 -10.13 4.51
CA PHE A 126 -11.66 -9.01 5.14
C PHE A 126 -10.15 -9.04 4.82
N PHE A 127 -9.51 -10.22 4.89
CA PHE A 127 -8.12 -10.39 4.46
C PHE A 127 -7.90 -10.03 2.99
N MET A 128 -8.81 -10.46 2.11
CA MET A 128 -8.77 -10.08 0.69
C MET A 128 -8.80 -8.56 0.53
N THR A 129 -9.66 -7.86 1.27
CA THR A 129 -9.78 -6.39 1.19
C THR A 129 -8.47 -5.71 1.61
N TRP A 130 -7.82 -6.18 2.67
CA TRP A 130 -6.51 -5.68 3.11
C TRP A 130 -5.41 -5.97 2.09
N THR A 131 -5.43 -7.14 1.47
CA THR A 131 -4.47 -7.50 0.42
C THR A 131 -4.66 -6.65 -0.84
N ILE A 132 -5.89 -6.39 -1.25
CA ILE A 132 -6.20 -5.48 -2.37
C ILE A 132 -5.71 -4.05 -2.08
N SER A 133 -5.83 -3.58 -0.84
CA SER A 133 -5.27 -2.28 -0.45
C SER A 133 -3.75 -2.24 -0.63
N GLY A 134 -3.04 -3.29 -0.22
CA GLY A 134 -1.61 -3.43 -0.49
C GLY A 134 -1.28 -3.42 -1.98
N THR A 135 -2.10 -4.08 -2.80
CA THR A 135 -1.98 -4.07 -4.26
C THR A 135 -2.08 -2.66 -4.83
N TRP A 136 -3.08 -1.87 -4.40
CA TRP A 136 -3.23 -0.48 -4.84
C TRP A 136 -2.02 0.37 -4.48
N VAL A 137 -1.56 0.28 -3.23
CA VAL A 137 -0.37 1.02 -2.78
C VAL A 137 0.85 0.66 -3.62
N THR A 138 1.06 -0.64 -3.88
CA THR A 138 2.22 -1.11 -4.66
C THR A 138 2.15 -0.67 -6.11
N LEU A 139 1.00 -0.80 -6.79
CA LEU A 139 0.85 -0.40 -8.19
C LEU A 139 1.06 1.10 -8.37
N LEU A 140 0.49 1.94 -7.49
CA LEU A 140 0.72 3.39 -7.52
C LEU A 140 2.19 3.74 -7.26
N SER A 141 2.84 3.05 -6.31
CA SER A 141 4.25 3.27 -6.01
C SER A 141 5.16 2.83 -7.16
N LEU A 142 4.86 1.72 -7.83
CA LEU A 142 5.63 1.24 -8.98
C LEU A 142 5.68 2.27 -10.12
N ILE A 143 4.58 2.95 -10.39
CA ILE A 143 4.53 4.02 -11.40
C ILE A 143 5.54 5.12 -11.06
N HIS A 144 5.63 5.52 -9.78
CA HIS A 144 6.52 6.59 -9.35
C HIS A 144 7.98 6.16 -9.19
N ILE A 145 8.24 4.88 -8.88
CA ILE A 145 9.60 4.35 -8.67
C ILE A 145 10.26 3.95 -9.98
N SER A 146 9.51 3.44 -10.96
CA SER A 146 10.05 2.94 -12.22
C SER A 146 10.34 4.04 -13.25
N GLU A 147 9.66 5.17 -13.21
CA GLU A 147 9.86 6.29 -14.15
C GLU A 147 11.26 6.92 -14.08
N PRO A 148 11.86 7.19 -12.90
CA PRO A 148 13.19 7.78 -12.81
C PRO A 148 14.32 6.89 -13.34
N THR A 149 14.09 5.61 -13.54
CA THR A 149 15.11 4.64 -13.99
C THR A 149 15.22 4.51 -15.51
N ARG A 150 14.31 5.09 -16.29
CA ARG A 150 14.49 5.23 -17.74
C ARG A 150 15.50 6.34 -18.02
N ARG A 151 16.79 5.98 -18.00
CA ARG A 151 17.82 6.78 -18.65
C ARG A 151 17.65 6.63 -20.17
N TYR A 152 17.43 7.75 -20.83
CA TYR A 152 17.56 7.88 -22.27
C TYR A 152 19.01 7.62 -22.68
#